data_20688570a0f1a0344be42a36551e1180
#
_entry.id   20688570a0f1a0344be42a36551e1180
#
_cell.length_a   1.000
_cell.length_b   1.000
_cell.length_c   1.000
_cell.angle_alpha   90.00
_cell.angle_beta   90.00
_cell.angle_gamma   90.00
#
_symmetry.space_group_name_H-M   'P 1'
#
loop_
_entity.id
_entity.type
_entity.pdbx_description
1 polymer ?
#
loop_
_entity_poly.entity_id
_entity_poly.type
_entity_poly.pdbx_seq_one_letter_code
_entity_poly.pdbx_strand_id
1 'polypeptide(L)'
;MSIFERLKAGLLLLLAVLGLAMAWASSAQSAGKDFYQFWVVGQSLNRPGINIYADETRDRLGGEFLEKAEASANPRLLVVAQYRRVLQTYSTPFLYAVFRVFSTGNYDVDLRNYRLLMLGSLVFGIVVLCRLLNYPWEIAPAVIAVLAIWFDPLASDLFVGNVNCFQFAAIAGYLLAARRAPSRHRFIVGGALLGMAVAFKPNLVFVPGLLAIHWIFSGRIRCLLLHAAGAGAGVAVAVCFSGMSFHNLRCWSEWMSALLAMPNDIIPVSMGNSSPVALIYESFGLRAAFPFTALLIGSSLVMVWHRRSGATEDNGSVAAKEFSDLYAISLGCLLVVIATRLAWFHYYVLAIPAFLFLLQPTASPTSGARSVVSRSLPILAFACLTPLSSMAPALLSNQQAVLAAGAALLLFISFGFFPTVSNPAISGVKS
;
A
#
# COMPACT_ATOMS: atom_id res chain seq x y z
N MET A 1 16.77 30.93 -8.60
CA MET A 1 17.43 29.95 -7.72
C MET A 1 18.87 30.39 -7.46
N SER A 2 19.26 30.59 -6.21
CA SER A 2 20.63 30.90 -5.81
C SER A 2 21.56 29.70 -6.09
N ILE A 3 22.87 29.93 -6.11
CA ILE A 3 23.86 28.83 -6.22
C ILE A 3 23.67 27.82 -5.08
N PHE A 4 23.41 28.31 -3.88
CA PHE A 4 23.15 27.46 -2.70
C PHE A 4 21.94 26.55 -2.88
N GLU A 5 20.83 27.08 -3.42
CA GLU A 5 19.63 26.27 -3.71
C GLU A 5 19.89 25.17 -4.74
N ARG A 6 20.71 25.48 -5.76
CA ARG A 6 21.11 24.47 -6.79
C ARG A 6 21.98 23.37 -6.18
N LEU A 7 22.93 23.73 -5.34
CA LEU A 7 23.81 22.77 -4.65
C LEU A 7 23.01 21.87 -3.71
N LYS A 8 22.11 22.46 -2.89
CA LYS A 8 21.20 21.71 -2.03
C LYS A 8 20.37 20.70 -2.82
N ALA A 9 19.77 21.15 -3.91
CA ALA A 9 18.96 20.32 -4.76
C ALA A 9 19.76 19.17 -5.39
N GLY A 10 20.97 19.47 -5.88
CA GLY A 10 21.86 18.46 -6.43
C GLY A 10 22.28 17.42 -5.40
N LEU A 11 22.56 17.85 -4.15
CA LEU A 11 22.91 16.94 -3.07
C LEU A 11 21.72 16.02 -2.69
N LEU A 12 20.50 16.56 -2.58
CA LEU A 12 19.32 15.76 -2.26
C LEU A 12 19.00 14.75 -3.36
N LEU A 13 19.16 15.14 -4.63
CA LEU A 13 19.01 14.22 -5.75
C LEU A 13 20.06 13.12 -5.73
N LEU A 14 21.32 13.46 -5.47
CA LEU A 14 22.40 12.47 -5.32
C LEU A 14 22.09 11.48 -4.19
N LEU A 15 21.66 11.98 -3.03
CA LEU A 15 21.27 11.11 -1.90
C LEU A 15 20.10 10.19 -2.26
N ALA A 16 19.11 10.68 -3.01
CA ALA A 16 18.00 9.86 -3.51
C ALA A 16 18.50 8.74 -4.44
N VAL A 17 19.37 9.07 -5.37
CA VAL A 17 19.96 8.08 -6.30
C VAL A 17 20.79 7.05 -5.55
N LEU A 18 21.63 7.49 -4.61
CA LEU A 18 22.43 6.58 -3.77
C LEU A 18 21.55 5.69 -2.89
N GLY A 19 20.51 6.24 -2.28
CA GLY A 19 19.55 5.46 -1.50
C GLY A 19 18.84 4.40 -2.33
N LEU A 20 18.35 4.76 -3.52
CA LEU A 20 17.74 3.80 -4.45
C LEU A 20 18.74 2.72 -4.91
N ALA A 21 20.00 3.10 -5.16
CA ALA A 21 21.05 2.14 -5.52
C ALA A 21 21.35 1.18 -4.38
N MET A 22 21.39 1.66 -3.14
CA MET A 22 21.57 0.81 -1.93
C MET A 22 20.38 -0.15 -1.74
N ALA A 23 19.15 0.34 -1.84
CA ALA A 23 17.94 -0.49 -1.77
C ALA A 23 17.92 -1.55 -2.87
N TRP A 24 18.31 -1.17 -4.07
CA TRP A 24 18.51 -2.10 -5.19
C TRP A 24 19.55 -3.17 -4.88
N ALA A 25 20.76 -2.78 -4.48
CA ALA A 25 21.86 -3.71 -4.20
C ALA A 25 21.51 -4.70 -3.08
N SER A 26 20.88 -4.21 -2.01
CA SER A 26 20.40 -5.04 -0.91
C SER A 26 19.35 -6.06 -1.39
N SER A 27 18.36 -5.62 -2.17
CA SER A 27 17.32 -6.51 -2.67
C SER A 27 17.83 -7.51 -3.70
N ALA A 28 18.90 -7.17 -4.45
CA ALA A 28 19.47 -8.02 -5.49
C ALA A 28 20.01 -9.37 -4.95
N GLN A 29 20.28 -9.46 -3.66
CA GLN A 29 20.73 -10.70 -3.01
C GLN A 29 19.58 -11.68 -2.71
N SER A 30 18.34 -11.19 -2.69
CA SER A 30 17.17 -12.01 -2.39
C SER A 30 16.66 -12.77 -3.60
N ALA A 31 16.08 -13.94 -3.33
CA ALA A 31 15.39 -14.74 -4.32
C ALA A 31 13.94 -14.28 -4.63
N GLY A 32 13.35 -13.31 -3.87
CA GLY A 32 12.01 -12.78 -4.15
C GLY A 32 10.90 -13.81 -3.87
N LYS A 33 10.67 -14.15 -2.61
CA LYS A 33 9.76 -15.23 -2.20
C LYS A 33 8.31 -15.06 -2.70
N ASP A 34 7.80 -13.82 -2.71
CA ASP A 34 6.44 -13.54 -3.15
C ASP A 34 6.38 -13.41 -4.67
N PHE A 35 7.38 -12.76 -5.28
CA PHE A 35 7.53 -12.71 -6.72
C PHE A 35 7.54 -14.11 -7.34
N TYR A 36 8.27 -15.06 -6.74
CA TYR A 36 8.38 -16.41 -7.27
C TYR A 36 7.01 -17.07 -7.46
N GLN A 37 6.15 -17.04 -6.44
CA GLN A 37 4.84 -17.68 -6.58
C GLN A 37 3.95 -16.98 -7.62
N PHE A 38 4.02 -15.64 -7.73
CA PHE A 38 3.31 -14.91 -8.78
C PHE A 38 3.86 -15.27 -10.17
N TRP A 39 5.18 -15.39 -10.29
CA TRP A 39 5.87 -15.76 -11.52
C TRP A 39 5.53 -17.19 -11.95
N VAL A 40 5.56 -18.17 -11.05
CA VAL A 40 5.17 -19.56 -11.33
C VAL A 40 3.73 -19.64 -11.83
N VAL A 41 2.82 -18.96 -11.14
CA VAL A 41 1.41 -18.93 -11.55
C VAL A 41 1.27 -18.23 -12.90
N GLY A 42 1.90 -17.07 -13.09
CA GLY A 42 1.89 -16.35 -14.37
C GLY A 42 2.32 -17.21 -15.56
N GLN A 43 3.37 -18.02 -15.42
CA GLN A 43 3.79 -18.99 -16.45
C GLN A 43 2.79 -20.11 -16.66
N SER A 44 2.14 -20.55 -15.58
CA SER A 44 1.20 -21.67 -15.63
C SER A 44 -0.11 -21.32 -16.36
N LEU A 45 -0.46 -20.02 -16.45
CA LEU A 45 -1.65 -19.54 -17.16
C LEU A 45 -1.61 -19.78 -18.68
N ASN A 46 -0.47 -20.18 -19.22
CA ASN A 46 -0.38 -20.62 -20.62
C ASN A 46 -1.03 -22.00 -20.85
N ARG A 47 -1.42 -22.71 -19.78
CA ARG A 47 -2.10 -24.00 -19.82
C ARG A 47 -3.61 -23.79 -19.70
N PRO A 48 -4.42 -24.08 -20.73
CA PRO A 48 -5.86 -23.85 -20.64
C PRO A 48 -6.51 -24.74 -19.58
N GLY A 49 -7.49 -24.19 -18.85
CA GLY A 49 -8.31 -24.92 -17.88
C GLY A 49 -7.65 -25.22 -16.54
N ILE A 50 -6.50 -24.64 -16.23
CA ILE A 50 -5.82 -24.83 -14.95
C ILE A 50 -6.55 -24.09 -13.81
N ASN A 51 -6.96 -24.84 -12.76
CA ASN A 51 -7.42 -24.26 -11.49
C ASN A 51 -6.25 -24.13 -10.53
N ILE A 52 -5.63 -22.96 -10.48
CA ILE A 52 -4.47 -22.67 -9.61
C ILE A 52 -4.83 -22.61 -8.12
N TYR A 53 -6.10 -22.59 -7.78
CA TYR A 53 -6.58 -22.47 -6.39
C TYR A 53 -6.84 -23.84 -5.74
N ALA A 54 -6.90 -24.92 -6.54
CA ALA A 54 -7.02 -26.28 -6.02
C ALA A 54 -5.71 -26.75 -5.39
N ASP A 55 -5.80 -27.42 -4.23
CA ASP A 55 -4.62 -27.90 -3.46
C ASP A 55 -3.72 -28.81 -4.31
N GLU A 56 -4.30 -29.78 -5.02
CA GLU A 56 -3.56 -30.69 -5.90
C GLU A 56 -2.79 -29.96 -6.99
N THR A 57 -3.37 -28.87 -7.53
CA THR A 57 -2.70 -28.05 -8.54
C THR A 57 -1.56 -27.25 -7.96
N ARG A 58 -1.73 -26.73 -6.73
CA ARG A 58 -0.67 -25.98 -6.01
C ARG A 58 0.53 -26.85 -5.73
N ASP A 59 0.29 -28.08 -5.26
CA ASP A 59 1.33 -29.05 -4.96
C ASP A 59 2.05 -29.51 -6.24
N ARG A 60 1.29 -29.83 -7.28
CA ARG A 60 1.83 -30.24 -8.57
C ARG A 60 2.67 -29.15 -9.22
N LEU A 61 2.17 -27.92 -9.29
CA LEU A 61 2.93 -26.80 -9.85
C LEU A 61 4.21 -26.52 -9.03
N GLY A 62 4.12 -26.54 -7.70
CA GLY A 62 5.28 -26.36 -6.85
C GLY A 62 6.34 -27.43 -7.11
N GLY A 63 5.95 -28.70 -7.28
CA GLY A 63 6.84 -29.81 -7.62
C GLY A 63 7.47 -29.63 -9.01
N GLU A 64 6.65 -29.39 -10.05
CA GLU A 64 7.14 -29.18 -11.42
C GLU A 64 8.17 -28.05 -11.54
N PHE A 65 7.95 -26.95 -10.82
CA PHE A 65 8.88 -25.82 -10.84
C PHE A 65 10.09 -26.01 -9.95
N LEU A 66 10.01 -26.85 -8.92
CA LEU A 66 11.18 -27.30 -8.16
C LEU A 66 12.10 -28.17 -9.03
N GLU A 67 11.56 -29.18 -9.73
CA GLU A 67 12.33 -30.00 -10.68
C GLU A 67 13.05 -29.16 -11.74
N LYS A 68 12.34 -28.16 -12.29
CA LYS A 68 12.96 -27.20 -13.24
C LYS A 68 14.08 -26.38 -12.60
N ALA A 69 13.90 -25.97 -11.34
CA ALA A 69 14.91 -25.24 -10.60
C ALA A 69 16.14 -26.10 -10.30
N GLU A 70 15.96 -27.36 -9.97
CA GLU A 70 17.04 -28.36 -9.77
C GLU A 70 17.81 -28.63 -11.05
N ALA A 71 17.11 -28.70 -12.19
CA ALA A 71 17.73 -28.85 -13.49
C ALA A 71 18.44 -27.57 -14.00
N SER A 72 18.13 -26.42 -13.40
CA SER A 72 18.76 -25.15 -13.72
C SER A 72 20.02 -24.94 -12.87
N ALA A 73 21.07 -24.33 -13.41
CA ALA A 73 22.25 -23.97 -12.62
C ALA A 73 22.02 -22.70 -11.75
N ASN A 74 20.77 -22.35 -11.46
CA ASN A 74 20.41 -21.11 -10.74
C ASN A 74 20.16 -21.37 -9.25
N PRO A 75 21.13 -21.06 -8.35
CA PRO A 75 20.98 -21.34 -6.93
C PRO A 75 19.89 -20.49 -6.26
N ARG A 76 19.60 -19.28 -6.76
CA ARG A 76 18.52 -18.42 -6.22
C ARG A 76 17.15 -19.03 -6.51
N LEU A 77 16.96 -19.47 -7.75
CA LEU A 77 15.71 -20.11 -8.16
C LEU A 77 15.49 -21.39 -7.35
N LEU A 78 16.54 -22.19 -7.14
CA LEU A 78 16.47 -23.42 -6.35
C LEU A 78 16.04 -23.16 -4.90
N VAL A 79 16.69 -22.20 -4.23
CA VAL A 79 16.38 -21.84 -2.83
C VAL A 79 14.91 -21.42 -2.69
N VAL A 80 14.40 -20.58 -3.58
CA VAL A 80 13.02 -20.13 -3.47
C VAL A 80 12.02 -21.19 -3.89
N ALA A 81 12.34 -22.05 -4.84
CA ALA A 81 11.51 -23.19 -5.25
C ALA A 81 11.36 -24.21 -4.11
N GLN A 82 12.45 -24.52 -3.41
CA GLN A 82 12.41 -25.35 -2.21
C GLN A 82 11.54 -24.75 -1.10
N TYR A 83 11.69 -23.43 -0.85
CA TYR A 83 10.89 -22.72 0.14
C TYR A 83 9.39 -22.70 -0.22
N ARG A 84 9.06 -22.60 -1.52
CA ARG A 84 7.69 -22.52 -2.07
C ARG A 84 7.25 -23.81 -2.74
N ARG A 85 7.71 -24.95 -2.27
CA ARG A 85 7.32 -26.27 -2.79
C ARG A 85 5.79 -26.45 -2.83
N VAL A 86 5.08 -25.88 -1.87
CA VAL A 86 3.61 -25.73 -1.90
C VAL A 86 3.28 -24.27 -2.13
N LEU A 87 2.62 -23.98 -3.25
CA LEU A 87 2.27 -22.60 -3.60
C LEU A 87 1.11 -22.08 -2.75
N GLN A 88 1.21 -20.85 -2.29
CA GLN A 88 0.15 -20.17 -1.54
C GLN A 88 -0.63 -19.23 -2.46
N THR A 89 -1.53 -19.76 -3.29
CA THR A 89 -2.24 -19.04 -4.33
C THR A 89 -3.53 -18.40 -3.81
N TYR A 90 -3.42 -17.40 -2.93
CA TYR A 90 -4.58 -16.69 -2.37
C TYR A 90 -4.82 -15.30 -2.98
N SER A 91 -3.96 -14.87 -3.91
CA SER A 91 -4.14 -13.60 -4.60
C SER A 91 -5.24 -13.69 -5.66
N THR A 92 -5.75 -12.53 -6.08
CA THR A 92 -6.83 -12.47 -7.07
C THR A 92 -6.41 -13.01 -8.45
N PRO A 93 -7.35 -13.48 -9.27
CA PRO A 93 -7.08 -13.83 -10.65
C PRO A 93 -6.46 -12.67 -11.44
N PHE A 94 -6.87 -11.43 -11.17
CA PHE A 94 -6.34 -10.26 -11.85
C PHE A 94 -4.86 -10.02 -11.54
N LEU A 95 -4.44 -10.19 -10.30
CA LEU A 95 -3.03 -10.10 -9.95
C LEU A 95 -2.20 -11.12 -10.75
N TYR A 96 -2.60 -12.37 -10.78
CA TYR A 96 -1.89 -13.41 -11.52
C TYR A 96 -1.89 -13.17 -13.02
N ALA A 97 -3.01 -12.69 -13.58
CA ALA A 97 -3.11 -12.32 -14.99
C ALA A 97 -2.11 -11.22 -15.37
N VAL A 98 -1.93 -10.22 -14.50
CA VAL A 98 -0.90 -9.18 -14.67
C VAL A 98 0.50 -9.79 -14.62
N PHE A 99 0.75 -10.72 -13.70
CA PHE A 99 2.07 -11.37 -13.59
C PHE A 99 2.41 -12.27 -14.79
N ARG A 100 1.45 -12.73 -15.58
CA ARG A 100 1.72 -13.41 -16.83
C ARG A 100 2.61 -12.58 -17.78
N VAL A 101 2.46 -11.24 -17.75
CA VAL A 101 3.28 -10.32 -18.55
C VAL A 101 4.74 -10.29 -18.08
N PHE A 102 4.97 -10.50 -16.78
CA PHE A 102 6.30 -10.49 -16.15
C PHE A 102 6.95 -11.87 -16.06
N SER A 103 6.29 -12.91 -16.59
CA SER A 103 6.75 -14.30 -16.47
C SER A 103 7.25 -14.81 -17.82
N THR A 104 8.40 -14.29 -18.29
CA THR A 104 8.96 -14.61 -19.63
C THR A 104 9.70 -15.95 -19.67
N GLY A 105 10.02 -16.53 -18.51
CA GLY A 105 10.74 -17.80 -18.37
C GLY A 105 12.16 -17.64 -17.86
N ASN A 106 12.74 -16.44 -17.88
CA ASN A 106 14.02 -16.15 -17.25
C ASN A 106 13.83 -15.47 -15.90
N TYR A 107 13.89 -16.26 -14.83
CA TYR A 107 13.58 -15.81 -13.48
C TYR A 107 14.38 -14.59 -13.04
N ASP A 108 15.69 -14.59 -13.24
CA ASP A 108 16.56 -13.50 -12.77
C ASP A 108 16.32 -12.19 -13.55
N VAL A 109 16.07 -12.28 -14.84
CA VAL A 109 15.73 -11.12 -15.67
C VAL A 109 14.37 -10.56 -15.28
N ASP A 110 13.38 -11.44 -15.10
CA ASP A 110 12.03 -11.07 -14.73
C ASP A 110 12.00 -10.43 -13.33
N LEU A 111 12.67 -11.01 -12.33
CA LEU A 111 12.77 -10.47 -10.98
C LEU A 111 13.50 -9.12 -10.97
N ARG A 112 14.58 -8.98 -11.74
CA ARG A 112 15.31 -7.73 -11.86
C ARG A 112 14.43 -6.63 -12.44
N ASN A 113 13.76 -6.89 -13.55
CA ASN A 113 12.87 -5.92 -14.20
C ASN A 113 11.68 -5.55 -13.29
N TYR A 114 11.13 -6.53 -12.60
CA TYR A 114 10.06 -6.33 -11.63
C TYR A 114 10.49 -5.37 -10.50
N ARG A 115 11.68 -5.56 -9.92
CA ARG A 115 12.20 -4.67 -8.87
C ARG A 115 12.47 -3.25 -9.37
N LEU A 116 12.94 -3.08 -10.60
CA LEU A 116 13.09 -1.75 -11.20
C LEU A 116 11.74 -1.04 -11.30
N LEU A 117 10.69 -1.76 -11.68
CA LEU A 117 9.33 -1.22 -11.73
C LEU A 117 8.79 -0.91 -10.33
N MET A 118 9.11 -1.71 -9.31
CA MET A 118 8.75 -1.40 -7.91
C MET A 118 9.39 -0.08 -7.48
N LEU A 119 10.69 0.12 -7.72
CA LEU A 119 11.38 1.37 -7.40
C LEU A 119 10.83 2.55 -8.19
N GLY A 120 10.57 2.38 -9.49
CA GLY A 120 9.92 3.41 -10.32
C GLY A 120 8.52 3.78 -9.79
N SER A 121 7.75 2.79 -9.35
CA SER A 121 6.43 2.97 -8.73
C SER A 121 6.51 3.73 -7.41
N LEU A 122 7.50 3.43 -6.57
CA LEU A 122 7.76 4.17 -5.34
C LEU A 122 8.07 5.63 -5.62
N VAL A 123 9.03 5.90 -6.53
CA VAL A 123 9.44 7.25 -6.91
C VAL A 123 8.25 8.03 -7.45
N PHE A 124 7.48 7.44 -8.38
CA PHE A 124 6.26 8.03 -8.92
C PHE A 124 5.28 8.40 -7.81
N GLY A 125 4.99 7.47 -6.90
CA GLY A 125 4.05 7.68 -5.79
C GLY A 125 4.48 8.83 -4.87
N ILE A 126 5.76 8.88 -4.49
CA ILE A 126 6.31 9.95 -3.62
C ILE A 126 6.24 11.30 -4.33
N VAL A 127 6.69 11.40 -5.58
CA VAL A 127 6.68 12.66 -6.33
C VAL A 127 5.26 13.21 -6.48
N VAL A 128 4.30 12.34 -6.82
CA VAL A 128 2.90 12.74 -6.96
C VAL A 128 2.34 13.21 -5.62
N LEU A 129 2.52 12.45 -4.54
CA LEU A 129 1.99 12.83 -3.22
C LEU A 129 2.64 14.11 -2.68
N CYS A 130 3.95 14.28 -2.80
CA CYS A 130 4.62 15.51 -2.39
C CYS A 130 4.05 16.72 -3.12
N ARG A 131 3.78 16.60 -4.43
CA ARG A 131 3.15 17.67 -5.21
C ARG A 131 1.71 17.96 -4.79
N LEU A 132 0.93 16.92 -4.52
CA LEU A 132 -0.46 17.05 -4.10
C LEU A 132 -0.58 17.67 -2.70
N LEU A 133 0.38 17.40 -1.83
CA LEU A 133 0.49 17.96 -0.48
C LEU A 133 1.17 19.35 -0.45
N ASN A 134 1.50 19.91 -1.62
CA ASN A 134 2.18 21.21 -1.78
C ASN A 134 3.52 21.28 -1.04
N TYR A 135 4.23 20.16 -0.96
CA TYR A 135 5.61 20.18 -0.48
C TYR A 135 6.53 20.92 -1.45
N PRO A 136 7.54 21.66 -0.97
CA PRO A 136 8.62 22.15 -1.82
C PRO A 136 9.22 21.00 -2.65
N TRP A 137 9.63 21.29 -3.87
CA TRP A 137 10.06 20.29 -4.84
C TRP A 137 11.27 19.47 -4.34
N GLU A 138 12.11 20.05 -3.48
CA GLU A 138 13.29 19.41 -2.87
C GLU A 138 12.92 18.32 -1.86
N ILE A 139 11.71 18.34 -1.33
CA ILE A 139 11.26 17.36 -0.34
C ILE A 139 11.11 15.98 -0.97
N ALA A 140 10.66 15.88 -2.22
CA ALA A 140 10.48 14.57 -2.84
C ALA A 140 11.80 13.77 -2.93
N PRO A 141 12.94 14.31 -3.40
CA PRO A 141 14.23 13.61 -3.34
C PRO A 141 14.65 13.27 -1.90
N ALA A 142 14.44 14.16 -0.92
CA ALA A 142 14.76 13.90 0.48
C ALA A 142 13.94 12.72 1.03
N VAL A 143 12.63 12.69 0.76
CA VAL A 143 11.75 11.58 1.17
C VAL A 143 12.18 10.27 0.50
N ILE A 144 12.50 10.29 -0.79
CA ILE A 144 12.99 9.10 -1.51
C ILE A 144 14.27 8.57 -0.84
N ALA A 145 15.25 9.47 -0.55
CA ALA A 145 16.48 9.08 0.12
C ALA A 145 16.21 8.45 1.49
N VAL A 146 15.40 9.11 2.33
CA VAL A 146 15.07 8.64 3.68
C VAL A 146 14.36 7.30 3.64
N LEU A 147 13.36 7.12 2.77
CA LEU A 147 12.64 5.86 2.65
C LEU A 147 13.52 4.74 2.08
N ALA A 148 14.36 5.03 1.10
CA ALA A 148 15.22 4.03 0.50
C ALA A 148 16.35 3.54 1.43
N ILE A 149 16.82 4.40 2.35
CA ILE A 149 17.94 4.09 3.25
C ILE A 149 17.44 3.55 4.62
N TRP A 150 16.34 4.13 5.14
CA TRP A 150 15.95 3.94 6.54
C TRP A 150 14.59 3.29 6.75
N PHE A 151 13.80 3.06 5.72
CA PHE A 151 12.45 2.51 5.87
C PHE A 151 12.45 1.01 5.60
N ASP A 152 12.65 0.21 6.65
CA ASP A 152 12.73 -1.25 6.59
C ASP A 152 11.56 -1.93 5.88
N PRO A 153 10.28 -1.44 5.99
CA PRO A 153 9.19 -2.04 5.22
C PRO A 153 9.40 -1.99 3.71
N LEU A 154 10.05 -0.94 3.19
CA LEU A 154 10.39 -0.88 1.76
C LEU A 154 11.48 -1.88 1.40
N ALA A 155 12.53 -1.98 2.23
CA ALA A 155 13.58 -2.98 2.03
C ALA A 155 12.98 -4.39 2.04
N SER A 156 12.06 -4.67 2.96
CA SER A 156 11.32 -5.94 3.02
C SER A 156 10.45 -6.17 1.79
N ASP A 157 9.73 -5.16 1.29
CA ASP A 157 8.88 -5.27 0.08
C ASP A 157 9.71 -5.63 -1.16
N LEU A 158 10.83 -4.95 -1.35
CA LEU A 158 11.79 -5.23 -2.43
C LEU A 158 12.43 -6.61 -2.27
N PHE A 159 12.75 -7.01 -1.03
CA PHE A 159 13.37 -8.29 -0.72
C PHE A 159 12.46 -9.46 -1.08
N VAL A 160 11.20 -9.43 -0.66
CA VAL A 160 10.23 -10.51 -0.96
C VAL A 160 9.65 -10.41 -2.37
N GLY A 161 9.72 -9.23 -3.00
CA GLY A 161 9.11 -8.96 -4.30
C GLY A 161 7.59 -8.93 -4.24
N ASN A 162 7.01 -8.24 -3.25
CA ASN A 162 5.56 -8.07 -3.13
C ASN A 162 5.06 -6.90 -4.02
N VAL A 163 3.77 -6.61 -3.98
CA VAL A 163 3.10 -5.65 -4.88
C VAL A 163 2.77 -4.30 -4.24
N ASN A 164 3.23 -4.04 -2.99
CA ASN A 164 2.77 -2.85 -2.26
C ASN A 164 3.25 -1.53 -2.89
N CYS A 165 4.44 -1.51 -3.50
CA CYS A 165 4.89 -0.33 -4.26
C CYS A 165 3.96 -0.02 -5.44
N PHE A 166 3.39 -1.03 -6.13
CA PHE A 166 2.41 -0.81 -7.21
C PHE A 166 1.07 -0.35 -6.66
N GLN A 167 0.62 -0.89 -5.53
CA GLN A 167 -0.59 -0.41 -4.86
C GLN A 167 -0.46 1.06 -4.46
N PHE A 168 0.69 1.43 -3.90
CA PHE A 168 1.02 2.81 -3.57
C PHE A 168 1.01 3.72 -4.80
N ALA A 169 1.63 3.28 -5.91
CA ALA A 169 1.60 4.00 -7.17
C ALA A 169 0.18 4.12 -7.75
N ALA A 170 -0.66 3.09 -7.63
CA ALA A 170 -2.04 3.13 -8.06
C ALA A 170 -2.86 4.16 -7.29
N ILE A 171 -2.66 4.28 -5.98
CA ILE A 171 -3.28 5.32 -5.14
C ILE A 171 -2.81 6.72 -5.58
N ALA A 172 -1.51 6.90 -5.81
CA ALA A 172 -0.97 8.15 -6.30
C ALA A 172 -1.50 8.50 -7.70
N GLY A 173 -1.58 7.53 -8.60
CA GLY A 173 -2.17 7.67 -9.93
C GLY A 173 -3.64 8.05 -9.89
N TYR A 174 -4.42 7.42 -9.00
CA TYR A 174 -5.79 7.81 -8.72
C TYR A 174 -5.89 9.28 -8.30
N LEU A 175 -5.11 9.70 -7.31
CA LEU A 175 -5.11 11.07 -6.82
C LEU A 175 -4.72 12.07 -7.92
N LEU A 176 -3.76 11.74 -8.76
CA LEU A 176 -3.36 12.56 -9.90
C LEU A 176 -4.48 12.67 -10.93
N ALA A 177 -5.15 11.57 -11.28
CA ALA A 177 -6.27 11.56 -12.21
C ALA A 177 -7.47 12.33 -11.65
N ALA A 178 -7.80 12.15 -10.38
CA ALA A 178 -8.87 12.85 -9.71
C ALA A 178 -8.68 14.38 -9.69
N ARG A 179 -7.44 14.87 -9.72
CA ARG A 179 -7.12 16.32 -9.69
C ARG A 179 -7.05 16.96 -11.07
N ARG A 180 -6.60 16.26 -12.11
CA ARG A 180 -6.28 16.83 -13.43
C ARG A 180 -7.39 16.73 -14.47
N ALA A 181 -8.34 15.80 -14.32
CA ALA A 181 -9.37 15.58 -15.33
C ALA A 181 -10.54 16.58 -15.21
N PRO A 182 -11.26 16.89 -16.29
CA PRO A 182 -12.51 17.65 -16.25
C PRO A 182 -13.53 16.99 -15.30
N SER A 183 -14.35 17.82 -14.64
CA SER A 183 -15.08 17.50 -13.42
C SER A 183 -15.84 16.15 -13.37
N ARG A 184 -16.44 15.69 -14.45
CA ARG A 184 -17.15 14.38 -14.47
C ARG A 184 -16.22 13.22 -14.73
N HIS A 185 -15.30 13.37 -15.69
CA HIS A 185 -14.39 12.30 -16.11
C HIS A 185 -13.42 11.90 -14.99
N ARG A 186 -13.00 12.85 -14.13
CA ARG A 186 -12.09 12.56 -13.02
C ARG A 186 -12.64 11.49 -12.05
N PHE A 187 -13.93 11.53 -11.75
CA PHE A 187 -14.54 10.57 -10.83
C PHE A 187 -14.67 9.20 -11.49
N ILE A 188 -15.00 9.14 -12.78
CA ILE A 188 -15.13 7.86 -13.50
C ILE A 188 -13.74 7.24 -13.70
N VAL A 189 -12.76 7.98 -14.21
CA VAL A 189 -11.40 7.47 -14.43
C VAL A 189 -10.72 7.11 -13.10
N GLY A 190 -10.85 7.99 -12.09
CA GLY A 190 -10.35 7.71 -10.75
C GLY A 190 -11.01 6.47 -10.16
N GLY A 191 -12.33 6.37 -10.25
CA GLY A 191 -13.06 5.18 -9.83
C GLY A 191 -12.55 3.91 -10.50
N ALA A 192 -12.36 3.94 -11.84
CA ALA A 192 -11.84 2.79 -12.59
C ALA A 192 -10.45 2.35 -12.11
N LEU A 193 -9.54 3.32 -11.86
CA LEU A 193 -8.22 3.02 -11.31
C LEU A 193 -8.30 2.36 -9.92
N LEU A 194 -9.16 2.88 -9.02
CA LEU A 194 -9.35 2.27 -7.70
C LEU A 194 -10.05 0.92 -7.78
N GLY A 195 -11.04 0.76 -8.66
CA GLY A 195 -11.69 -0.52 -8.90
C GLY A 195 -10.70 -1.60 -9.36
N MET A 196 -9.83 -1.26 -10.32
CA MET A 196 -8.75 -2.16 -10.73
C MET A 196 -7.76 -2.43 -9.61
N ALA A 197 -7.38 -1.42 -8.81
CA ALA A 197 -6.45 -1.59 -7.70
C ALA A 197 -7.02 -2.51 -6.61
N VAL A 198 -8.31 -2.43 -6.30
CA VAL A 198 -9.01 -3.34 -5.37
C VAL A 198 -9.11 -4.75 -5.99
N ALA A 199 -9.44 -4.87 -7.28
CA ALA A 199 -9.44 -6.16 -7.97
C ALA A 199 -8.04 -6.78 -8.02
N PHE A 200 -6.98 -5.96 -8.08
CA PHE A 200 -5.59 -6.42 -8.03
C PHE A 200 -5.24 -6.97 -6.63
N LYS A 201 -5.59 -6.26 -5.56
CA LYS A 201 -5.38 -6.72 -4.19
C LYS A 201 -6.48 -6.17 -3.26
N PRO A 202 -7.43 -7.00 -2.80
CA PRO A 202 -8.65 -6.55 -2.10
C PRO A 202 -8.43 -5.82 -0.78
N ASN A 203 -7.25 -5.94 -0.17
CA ASN A 203 -6.94 -5.21 1.06
C ASN A 203 -7.05 -3.68 0.89
N LEU A 204 -6.94 -3.16 -0.35
CA LEU A 204 -7.13 -1.73 -0.63
C LEU A 204 -8.59 -1.26 -0.49
N VAL A 205 -9.56 -2.12 -0.24
CA VAL A 205 -11.00 -1.76 -0.13
C VAL A 205 -11.26 -0.66 0.92
N PHE A 206 -10.42 -0.55 1.94
CA PHE A 206 -10.54 0.51 2.94
C PHE A 206 -10.36 1.92 2.34
N VAL A 207 -9.58 2.06 1.27
CA VAL A 207 -9.36 3.37 0.62
C VAL A 207 -10.63 3.89 -0.05
N PRO A 208 -11.22 3.20 -1.05
CA PRO A 208 -12.49 3.63 -1.63
C PRO A 208 -13.64 3.59 -0.61
N GLY A 209 -13.61 2.71 0.37
CA GLY A 209 -14.63 2.61 1.41
C GLY A 209 -14.70 3.86 2.27
N LEU A 210 -13.59 4.32 2.85
CA LEU A 210 -13.57 5.57 3.64
C LEU A 210 -13.85 6.80 2.78
N LEU A 211 -13.37 6.83 1.54
CA LEU A 211 -13.65 7.93 0.62
C LEU A 211 -15.15 8.01 0.29
N ALA A 212 -15.80 6.88 0.05
CA ALA A 212 -17.24 6.81 -0.20
C ALA A 212 -18.04 7.31 1.01
N ILE A 213 -17.69 6.86 2.22
CA ILE A 213 -18.31 7.29 3.46
C ILE A 213 -18.09 8.79 3.70
N HIS A 214 -16.88 9.29 3.41
CA HIS A 214 -16.60 10.72 3.49
C HIS A 214 -17.51 11.52 2.56
N TRP A 215 -17.74 11.07 1.32
CA TRP A 215 -18.64 11.74 0.38
C TRP A 215 -20.11 11.65 0.82
N ILE A 216 -20.55 10.53 1.41
CA ILE A 216 -21.89 10.42 1.99
C ILE A 216 -22.06 11.46 3.11
N PHE A 217 -21.12 11.53 4.03
CA PHE A 217 -21.18 12.48 5.14
C PHE A 217 -21.09 13.95 4.70
N SER A 218 -20.45 14.21 3.57
CA SER A 218 -20.31 15.56 2.99
C SER A 218 -21.43 15.92 2.00
N GLY A 219 -22.45 15.08 1.81
CA GLY A 219 -23.54 15.29 0.85
C GLY A 219 -23.13 15.16 -0.62
N ARG A 220 -21.92 14.70 -0.92
CA ARG A 220 -21.35 14.62 -2.29
C ARG A 220 -21.77 13.33 -3.03
N ILE A 221 -23.06 13.03 -3.02
CA ILE A 221 -23.62 11.77 -3.57
C ILE A 221 -23.34 11.62 -5.06
N ARG A 222 -23.38 12.71 -5.83
CA ARG A 222 -23.05 12.65 -7.26
C ARG A 222 -21.61 12.18 -7.51
N CYS A 223 -20.64 12.66 -6.71
CA CYS A 223 -19.25 12.21 -6.80
C CYS A 223 -19.15 10.73 -6.49
N LEU A 224 -19.85 10.25 -5.44
CA LEU A 224 -19.92 8.84 -5.07
C LEU A 224 -20.46 7.98 -6.21
N LEU A 225 -21.60 8.36 -6.81
CA LEU A 225 -22.21 7.58 -7.89
C LEU A 225 -21.32 7.48 -9.14
N LEU A 226 -20.71 8.60 -9.57
CA LEU A 226 -19.79 8.61 -10.70
C LEU A 226 -18.54 7.76 -10.42
N HIS A 227 -18.03 7.84 -9.19
CA HIS A 227 -16.89 7.04 -8.77
C HIS A 227 -17.22 5.56 -8.68
N ALA A 228 -18.38 5.19 -8.13
CA ALA A 228 -18.86 3.81 -8.05
C ALA A 228 -19.06 3.21 -9.45
N ALA A 229 -19.62 3.98 -10.39
CA ALA A 229 -19.75 3.55 -11.79
C ALA A 229 -18.37 3.31 -12.42
N GLY A 230 -17.42 4.23 -12.18
CA GLY A 230 -16.03 4.04 -12.60
C GLY A 230 -15.40 2.78 -11.97
N ALA A 231 -15.55 2.59 -10.66
CA ALA A 231 -15.01 1.43 -9.95
C ALA A 231 -15.58 0.12 -10.48
N GLY A 232 -16.89 0.06 -10.75
CA GLY A 232 -17.53 -1.07 -11.41
C GLY A 232 -16.94 -1.35 -12.79
N ALA A 233 -16.70 -0.31 -13.59
CA ALA A 233 -16.03 -0.46 -14.89
C ALA A 233 -14.59 -0.99 -14.74
N GLY A 234 -13.82 -0.48 -13.77
CA GLY A 234 -12.47 -0.96 -13.48
C GLY A 234 -12.43 -2.42 -13.05
N VAL A 235 -13.36 -2.83 -12.18
CA VAL A 235 -13.52 -4.25 -11.80
C VAL A 235 -13.89 -5.09 -12.99
N ALA A 236 -14.84 -4.64 -13.85
CA ALA A 236 -15.23 -5.36 -15.06
C ALA A 236 -14.03 -5.58 -16.00
N VAL A 237 -13.19 -4.55 -16.21
CA VAL A 237 -11.94 -4.69 -17.00
C VAL A 237 -11.01 -5.72 -16.36
N ALA A 238 -10.82 -5.69 -15.04
CA ALA A 238 -9.98 -6.66 -14.33
C ALA A 238 -10.53 -8.10 -14.49
N VAL A 239 -11.85 -8.28 -14.37
CA VAL A 239 -12.52 -9.57 -14.54
C VAL A 239 -12.36 -10.09 -15.97
N CYS A 240 -12.61 -9.26 -16.98
CA CYS A 240 -12.46 -9.64 -18.40
C CYS A 240 -11.00 -10.00 -18.72
N PHE A 241 -10.04 -9.18 -18.29
CA PHE A 241 -8.61 -9.44 -18.51
C PHE A 241 -8.16 -10.76 -17.85
N SER A 242 -8.64 -11.01 -16.61
CA SER A 242 -8.38 -12.28 -15.94
C SER A 242 -8.99 -13.45 -16.68
N GLY A 243 -10.27 -13.33 -17.09
CA GLY A 243 -10.96 -14.37 -17.84
C GLY A 243 -10.25 -14.74 -19.14
N MET A 244 -9.73 -13.75 -19.87
CA MET A 244 -8.91 -13.97 -21.06
C MET A 244 -7.59 -14.69 -20.71
N SER A 245 -6.93 -14.29 -19.63
CA SER A 245 -5.65 -14.86 -19.22
C SER A 245 -5.78 -16.30 -18.71
N PHE A 246 -6.88 -16.62 -18.02
CA PHE A 246 -7.19 -17.96 -17.52
C PHE A 246 -7.98 -18.81 -18.52
N HIS A 247 -8.34 -18.25 -19.65
CA HIS A 247 -9.23 -18.87 -20.66
C HIS A 247 -10.62 -19.26 -20.13
N ASN A 248 -11.02 -18.73 -18.97
CA ASN A 248 -12.37 -18.87 -18.39
C ASN A 248 -12.62 -17.86 -17.27
N LEU A 249 -13.90 -17.57 -16.98
CA LEU A 249 -14.30 -16.67 -15.88
C LEU A 249 -14.47 -17.39 -14.54
N ARG A 250 -14.41 -18.73 -14.52
CA ARG A 250 -14.55 -19.51 -13.28
C ARG A 250 -13.42 -19.26 -12.30
N CYS A 251 -12.28 -18.75 -12.77
CA CYS A 251 -11.14 -18.39 -11.92
C CYS A 251 -11.54 -17.49 -10.75
N TRP A 252 -12.56 -16.62 -10.89
CA TRP A 252 -13.04 -15.76 -9.80
C TRP A 252 -13.87 -16.53 -8.77
N SER A 253 -14.74 -17.46 -9.19
CA SER A 253 -15.46 -18.32 -8.24
C SER A 253 -14.53 -19.33 -7.56
N GLU A 254 -13.54 -19.86 -8.26
CA GLU A 254 -12.51 -20.72 -7.70
C GLU A 254 -11.67 -19.99 -6.64
N TRP A 255 -11.27 -18.75 -6.93
CA TRP A 255 -10.60 -17.88 -5.97
C TRP A 255 -11.46 -17.61 -4.73
N MET A 256 -12.74 -17.26 -4.92
CA MET A 256 -13.65 -17.01 -3.81
C MET A 256 -13.84 -18.24 -2.94
N SER A 257 -13.99 -19.41 -3.56
CA SER A 257 -14.10 -20.70 -2.85
C SER A 257 -12.83 -20.99 -2.02
N ALA A 258 -11.64 -20.74 -2.58
CA ALA A 258 -10.37 -20.91 -1.88
C ALA A 258 -10.25 -19.95 -0.67
N LEU A 259 -10.69 -18.68 -0.82
CA LEU A 259 -10.71 -17.73 0.28
C LEU A 259 -11.67 -18.14 1.41
N LEU A 260 -12.85 -18.65 1.05
CA LEU A 260 -13.85 -19.11 2.03
C LEU A 260 -13.40 -20.38 2.75
N ALA A 261 -12.59 -21.21 2.09
CA ALA A 261 -11.99 -22.41 2.68
C ALA A 261 -10.77 -22.12 3.56
N MET A 262 -10.23 -20.89 3.52
CA MET A 262 -9.11 -20.53 4.40
C MET A 262 -9.51 -20.65 5.87
N PRO A 263 -8.60 -21.19 6.73
CA PRO A 263 -8.83 -21.19 8.16
C PRO A 263 -9.14 -19.78 8.65
N ASN A 264 -10.13 -19.68 9.55
CA ASN A 264 -10.49 -18.39 10.16
C ASN A 264 -9.47 -17.91 11.19
N ASP A 265 -8.42 -18.65 11.41
CA ASP A 265 -7.38 -18.34 12.38
C ASP A 265 -6.56 -17.13 11.93
N ILE A 266 -6.28 -16.27 12.88
CA ILE A 266 -5.38 -15.14 12.67
C ILE A 266 -3.95 -15.67 12.75
N ILE A 267 -3.16 -15.48 11.70
CA ILE A 267 -1.73 -15.85 11.72
C ILE A 267 -1.06 -15.10 12.87
N PRO A 268 -0.35 -15.80 13.77
CA PRO A 268 0.25 -15.18 14.94
C PRO A 268 1.42 -14.25 14.60
N VAL A 269 1.72 -13.35 15.53
CA VAL A 269 2.85 -12.40 15.42
C VAL A 269 4.19 -13.16 15.31
N SER A 270 4.31 -14.29 15.97
CA SER A 270 5.48 -15.20 15.91
C SER A 270 5.81 -15.69 14.48
N MET A 271 4.82 -15.69 13.59
CA MET A 271 5.01 -16.01 12.17
C MET A 271 5.25 -14.78 11.29
N GLY A 272 5.48 -13.59 11.88
CA GLY A 272 5.80 -12.35 11.17
C GLY A 272 4.60 -11.46 10.83
N ASN A 273 3.39 -11.77 11.35
CA ASN A 273 2.24 -10.89 11.21
C ASN A 273 2.42 -9.65 12.08
N SER A 274 2.52 -8.49 11.46
CA SER A 274 2.74 -7.18 12.11
C SER A 274 1.45 -6.38 12.31
N SER A 275 0.28 -7.02 12.18
CA SER A 275 -1.02 -6.37 12.40
C SER A 275 -1.25 -6.13 13.89
N PRO A 276 -1.71 -4.91 14.30
CA PRO A 276 -2.20 -4.69 15.66
C PRO A 276 -3.32 -5.65 16.07
N VAL A 277 -4.18 -6.06 15.11
CA VAL A 277 -5.24 -7.05 15.36
C VAL A 277 -4.66 -8.40 15.75
N ALA A 278 -3.56 -8.83 15.10
CA ALA A 278 -2.88 -10.09 15.44
C ALA A 278 -2.24 -10.02 16.83
N LEU A 279 -1.67 -8.88 17.21
CA LEU A 279 -1.09 -8.66 18.53
C LEU A 279 -2.17 -8.77 19.64
N ILE A 280 -3.34 -8.14 19.43
CA ILE A 280 -4.46 -8.26 20.35
C ILE A 280 -5.01 -9.69 20.39
N TYR A 281 -5.07 -10.37 19.24
CA TYR A 281 -5.49 -11.77 19.18
C TYR A 281 -4.57 -12.69 19.99
N GLU A 282 -3.27 -12.55 19.82
CA GLU A 282 -2.27 -13.37 20.52
C GLU A 282 -2.26 -13.11 22.03
N SER A 283 -2.50 -11.85 22.44
CA SER A 283 -2.52 -11.46 23.85
C SER A 283 -3.85 -11.76 24.57
N PHE A 284 -4.99 -11.65 23.89
CA PHE A 284 -6.32 -11.63 24.50
C PHE A 284 -7.35 -12.52 23.78
N GLY A 285 -6.96 -13.19 22.70
CA GLY A 285 -7.83 -14.08 21.92
C GLY A 285 -8.83 -13.38 20.99
N LEU A 286 -9.62 -14.20 20.30
CA LEU A 286 -10.55 -13.76 19.24
C LEU A 286 -11.62 -12.79 19.77
N ARG A 287 -12.06 -12.99 21.03
CA ARG A 287 -13.07 -12.15 21.67
C ARG A 287 -12.64 -10.70 21.84
N ALA A 288 -11.34 -10.42 21.93
CA ALA A 288 -10.78 -9.07 21.98
C ALA A 288 -10.44 -8.51 20.59
N ALA A 289 -9.97 -9.34 19.67
CA ALA A 289 -9.55 -8.92 18.33
C ALA A 289 -10.69 -8.33 17.50
N PHE A 290 -11.89 -8.91 17.55
CA PHE A 290 -13.06 -8.39 16.82
C PHE A 290 -13.54 -7.02 17.32
N PRO A 291 -13.79 -6.81 18.62
CA PRO A 291 -14.13 -5.48 19.14
C PRO A 291 -13.04 -4.45 18.87
N PHE A 292 -11.77 -4.84 18.94
CA PHE A 292 -10.66 -3.94 18.63
C PHE A 292 -10.70 -3.50 17.15
N THR A 293 -10.91 -4.43 16.22
CA THR A 293 -11.08 -4.09 14.79
C THR A 293 -12.28 -3.17 14.58
N ALA A 294 -13.41 -3.46 15.21
CA ALA A 294 -14.61 -2.62 15.14
C ALA A 294 -14.35 -1.22 15.71
N LEU A 295 -13.59 -1.12 16.81
CA LEU A 295 -13.17 0.17 17.39
C LEU A 295 -12.31 0.98 16.40
N LEU A 296 -11.33 0.36 15.74
CA LEU A 296 -10.48 1.03 14.76
C LEU A 296 -11.30 1.57 13.57
N ILE A 297 -12.19 0.75 13.04
CA ILE A 297 -13.07 1.15 11.95
C ILE A 297 -14.04 2.25 12.41
N GLY A 298 -14.71 2.05 13.55
CA GLY A 298 -15.64 3.04 14.12
C GLY A 298 -14.98 4.37 14.41
N SER A 299 -13.78 4.38 15.00
CA SER A 299 -13.01 5.59 15.24
C SER A 299 -12.64 6.29 13.92
N SER A 300 -12.29 5.53 12.87
CA SER A 300 -12.02 6.09 11.54
C SER A 300 -13.26 6.78 10.95
N LEU A 301 -14.43 6.19 11.12
CA LEU A 301 -15.71 6.79 10.69
C LEU A 301 -15.99 8.09 11.43
N VAL A 302 -15.77 8.12 12.74
CA VAL A 302 -15.89 9.35 13.55
C VAL A 302 -14.90 10.41 13.10
N MET A 303 -13.65 10.06 12.85
CA MET A 303 -12.63 10.98 12.36
C MET A 303 -13.03 11.59 10.99
N VAL A 304 -13.52 10.78 10.07
CA VAL A 304 -14.03 11.23 8.76
C VAL A 304 -15.28 12.09 8.91
N TRP A 305 -16.18 11.72 9.81
CA TRP A 305 -17.37 12.50 10.14
C TRP A 305 -17.01 13.90 10.64
N HIS A 306 -16.09 14.03 11.56
CA HIS A 306 -15.64 15.35 12.07
C HIS A 306 -15.01 16.23 10.99
N ARG A 307 -14.47 15.63 9.93
CA ARG A 307 -13.87 16.36 8.81
C ARG A 307 -14.86 16.87 7.76
N ARG A 308 -16.13 16.45 7.81
CA ARG A 308 -17.17 16.84 6.84
C ARG A 308 -17.46 18.33 6.82
N SER A 309 -17.37 19.00 8.00
CA SER A 309 -17.86 20.37 8.21
C SER A 309 -17.14 21.42 7.32
N GLY A 310 -15.93 21.13 6.84
CA GLY A 310 -15.19 22.02 5.93
C GLY A 310 -15.40 21.72 4.45
N ALA A 311 -16.14 20.67 4.11
CA ALA A 311 -16.21 20.12 2.74
C ALA A 311 -17.65 20.00 2.18
N THR A 312 -18.64 20.65 2.83
CA THR A 312 -20.02 20.67 2.32
C THR A 312 -20.09 21.31 0.92
N GLU A 313 -21.00 20.81 0.09
CA GLU A 313 -21.08 21.12 -1.34
C GLU A 313 -21.22 22.63 -1.62
N ASP A 314 -21.91 23.38 -0.75
CA ASP A 314 -22.24 24.79 -0.95
C ASP A 314 -21.18 25.78 -0.45
N ASN A 315 -20.35 25.43 0.54
CA ASN A 315 -19.49 26.40 1.23
C ASN A 315 -17.98 26.07 1.24
N GLY A 316 -17.54 24.92 0.72
CA GLY A 316 -16.12 24.53 0.77
C GLY A 316 -15.34 24.93 -0.49
N SER A 317 -14.17 25.54 -0.32
CA SER A 317 -13.24 25.74 -1.44
C SER A 317 -12.82 24.39 -2.04
N VAL A 318 -12.47 24.37 -3.34
CA VAL A 318 -11.98 23.17 -4.03
C VAL A 318 -10.78 22.56 -3.28
N ALA A 319 -9.88 23.41 -2.79
CA ALA A 319 -8.71 22.97 -2.02
C ALA A 319 -9.09 22.28 -0.70
N ALA A 320 -10.12 22.78 0.01
CA ALA A 320 -10.59 22.14 1.25
C ALA A 320 -11.22 20.76 0.99
N LYS A 321 -11.97 20.63 -0.12
CA LYS A 321 -12.56 19.34 -0.54
C LYS A 321 -11.49 18.33 -0.92
N GLU A 322 -10.48 18.74 -1.70
CA GLU A 322 -9.36 17.88 -2.09
C GLU A 322 -8.52 17.44 -0.87
N PHE A 323 -8.31 18.34 0.08
CA PHE A 323 -7.61 18.04 1.32
C PHE A 323 -8.35 17.01 2.17
N SER A 324 -9.65 17.13 2.25
CA SER A 324 -10.51 16.21 2.99
C SER A 324 -10.58 14.82 2.33
N ASP A 325 -10.62 14.77 1.00
CA ASP A 325 -10.52 13.50 0.25
C ASP A 325 -9.16 12.82 0.50
N LEU A 326 -8.06 13.59 0.52
CA LEU A 326 -6.71 13.09 0.78
C LEU A 326 -6.55 12.56 2.21
N TYR A 327 -7.20 13.21 3.20
CA TYR A 327 -7.28 12.72 4.56
C TYR A 327 -7.94 11.32 4.61
N ALA A 328 -9.11 11.17 4.00
CA ALA A 328 -9.85 9.90 3.99
C ALA A 328 -9.05 8.78 3.29
N ILE A 329 -8.35 9.10 2.21
CA ILE A 329 -7.50 8.15 1.47
C ILE A 329 -6.29 7.73 2.33
N SER A 330 -5.60 8.68 2.94
CA SER A 330 -4.43 8.40 3.78
C SER A 330 -4.78 7.55 4.99
N LEU A 331 -5.93 7.84 5.63
CA LEU A 331 -6.48 7.02 6.71
C LEU A 331 -6.90 5.63 6.20
N GLY A 332 -7.50 5.54 5.00
CA GLY A 332 -7.83 4.26 4.35
C GLY A 332 -6.61 3.39 4.09
N CYS A 333 -5.51 4.00 3.63
CA CYS A 333 -4.24 3.31 3.46
C CYS A 333 -3.69 2.77 4.79
N LEU A 334 -3.83 3.53 5.87
CA LEU A 334 -3.42 3.09 7.20
C LEU A 334 -4.30 1.94 7.71
N LEU A 335 -5.62 1.97 7.45
CA LEU A 335 -6.53 0.87 7.82
C LEU A 335 -6.16 -0.46 7.16
N VAL A 336 -5.58 -0.45 5.96
CA VAL A 336 -5.04 -1.68 5.33
C VAL A 336 -4.06 -2.40 6.24
N VAL A 337 -3.32 -1.66 7.04
CA VAL A 337 -2.29 -2.22 7.93
C VAL A 337 -2.85 -2.53 9.32
N ILE A 338 -3.69 -1.63 9.88
CA ILE A 338 -4.09 -1.74 11.29
C ILE A 338 -5.36 -2.56 11.53
N ALA A 339 -6.28 -2.60 10.55
CA ALA A 339 -7.60 -3.23 10.72
C ALA A 339 -7.71 -4.61 10.07
N THR A 340 -6.68 -5.06 9.34
CA THR A 340 -6.65 -6.39 8.73
C THR A 340 -6.14 -7.44 9.70
N ARG A 341 -6.62 -8.69 9.55
CA ARG A 341 -6.13 -9.83 10.35
C ARG A 341 -4.70 -10.23 10.01
N LEU A 342 -4.24 -9.84 8.83
CA LEU A 342 -2.90 -10.13 8.32
C LEU A 342 -2.30 -8.87 7.72
N ALA A 343 -1.23 -8.40 8.33
CA ALA A 343 -0.36 -7.37 7.77
C ALA A 343 1.09 -7.81 7.93
N TRP A 344 1.69 -8.19 6.84
CA TRP A 344 3.13 -8.43 6.81
C TRP A 344 3.88 -7.10 6.93
N PHE A 345 5.09 -7.15 7.46
CA PHE A 345 5.91 -5.95 7.69
C PHE A 345 6.06 -5.07 6.43
N HIS A 346 6.20 -5.66 5.26
CA HIS A 346 6.28 -4.95 3.98
C HIS A 346 4.97 -4.25 3.56
N TYR A 347 3.81 -4.55 4.19
CA TYR A 347 2.56 -3.81 3.92
C TYR A 347 2.61 -2.36 4.42
N TYR A 348 3.54 -2.04 5.32
CA TYR A 348 3.72 -0.67 5.83
C TYR A 348 4.20 0.32 4.75
N VAL A 349 4.58 -0.11 3.57
CA VAL A 349 4.73 0.75 2.38
C VAL A 349 3.44 1.50 2.10
N LEU A 350 2.28 0.92 2.39
CA LEU A 350 0.98 1.57 2.26
C LEU A 350 0.70 2.62 3.35
N ALA A 351 1.52 2.72 4.39
CA ALA A 351 1.43 3.81 5.37
C ALA A 351 2.14 5.10 4.91
N ILE A 352 2.91 5.07 3.81
CA ILE A 352 3.61 6.26 3.28
C ILE A 352 2.66 7.44 3.04
N PRO A 353 1.45 7.28 2.45
CA PRO A 353 0.49 8.38 2.32
C PRO A 353 0.13 9.03 3.66
N ALA A 354 -0.03 8.21 4.71
CA ALA A 354 -0.34 8.70 6.05
C ALA A 354 0.83 9.50 6.65
N PHE A 355 2.07 9.04 6.52
CA PHE A 355 3.25 9.78 6.95
C PHE A 355 3.36 11.13 6.24
N LEU A 356 3.27 11.15 4.92
CA LEU A 356 3.37 12.37 4.13
C LEU A 356 2.23 13.35 4.45
N PHE A 357 1.02 12.83 4.67
CA PHE A 357 -0.11 13.66 5.04
C PHE A 357 0.07 14.30 6.43
N LEU A 358 0.50 13.53 7.43
CA LEU A 358 0.64 14.01 8.81
C LEU A 358 1.84 14.94 9.01
N LEU A 359 2.90 14.78 8.22
CA LEU A 359 4.11 15.59 8.30
C LEU A 359 4.07 16.84 7.43
N GLN A 360 2.98 17.08 6.68
CA GLN A 360 2.89 18.25 5.81
C GLN A 360 3.02 19.56 6.62
N PRO A 361 3.67 20.60 6.05
CA PRO A 361 3.73 21.91 6.67
C PRO A 361 2.33 22.50 6.70
N THR A 362 1.73 22.64 7.87
CA THR A 362 0.45 23.37 8.02
C THR A 362 0.71 24.85 7.93
N ALA A 363 -0.07 25.57 7.14
CA ALA A 363 0.07 27.01 6.89
C ALA A 363 -0.18 27.89 8.14
N SER A 364 -0.72 27.31 9.22
CA SER A 364 -0.92 28.02 10.49
C SER A 364 -0.18 27.32 11.61
N PRO A 365 0.78 27.98 12.27
CA PRO A 365 1.35 27.49 13.50
C PRO A 365 0.31 27.62 14.61
N THR A 366 -0.59 26.64 14.72
CA THR A 366 -1.37 26.53 15.95
C THR A 366 -0.39 26.24 17.07
N SER A 367 0.03 27.29 17.78
CA SER A 367 0.89 27.21 18.96
C SER A 367 0.12 26.51 20.08
N GLY A 368 0.34 25.23 20.26
CA GLY A 368 -0.29 24.48 21.35
C GLY A 368 0.20 23.04 21.41
N ALA A 369 0.05 22.40 22.57
CA ALA A 369 0.45 21.02 22.81
C ALA A 369 -0.08 20.02 21.73
N ARG A 370 -1.27 20.25 21.17
CA ARG A 370 -1.84 19.44 20.08
C ARG A 370 -0.99 19.43 18.82
N SER A 371 -0.39 20.58 18.44
CA SER A 371 0.48 20.67 17.27
C SER A 371 1.78 19.90 17.46
N VAL A 372 2.33 19.95 18.65
CA VAL A 372 3.55 19.19 19.00
C VAL A 372 3.27 17.68 18.93
N VAL A 373 2.20 17.22 19.58
CA VAL A 373 1.82 15.79 19.62
C VAL A 373 1.56 15.27 18.22
N SER A 374 0.78 16.00 17.40
CA SER A 374 0.43 15.55 16.05
C SER A 374 1.64 15.40 15.11
N ARG A 375 2.75 16.10 15.36
CA ARG A 375 3.99 16.01 14.60
C ARG A 375 5.00 15.01 15.18
N SER A 376 5.04 14.88 16.50
CA SER A 376 6.01 14.00 17.17
C SER A 376 5.64 12.53 17.00
N LEU A 377 4.35 12.18 17.04
CA LEU A 377 3.90 10.78 16.91
C LEU A 377 4.25 10.15 15.56
N PRO A 378 4.07 10.82 14.37
CA PRO A 378 4.51 10.27 13.10
C PRO A 378 6.03 10.07 13.02
N ILE A 379 6.81 10.97 13.62
CA ILE A 379 8.28 10.82 13.65
C ILE A 379 8.67 9.60 14.49
N LEU A 380 8.06 9.43 15.66
CA LEU A 380 8.28 8.25 16.52
C LEU A 380 7.84 6.97 15.81
N ALA A 381 6.68 7.00 15.16
CA ALA A 381 6.20 5.88 14.36
C ALA A 381 7.20 5.51 13.24
N PHE A 382 7.76 6.51 12.56
CA PHE A 382 8.79 6.27 11.56
C PHE A 382 10.03 5.62 12.17
N ALA A 383 10.51 6.12 13.30
CA ALA A 383 11.67 5.55 13.99
C ALA A 383 11.48 4.06 14.35
N CYS A 384 10.26 3.65 14.71
CA CYS A 384 9.93 2.24 14.94
C CYS A 384 9.98 1.35 13.68
N LEU A 385 10.00 1.94 12.50
CA LEU A 385 10.05 1.24 11.19
C LEU A 385 11.42 1.37 10.50
N THR A 386 12.44 1.74 11.25
CA THR A 386 13.83 1.87 10.77
C THR A 386 14.72 0.77 11.34
N PRO A 387 15.93 0.53 10.80
CA PRO A 387 16.90 -0.40 11.37
C PRO A 387 17.27 -0.11 12.83
N LEU A 388 17.06 1.11 13.32
CA LEU A 388 17.25 1.45 14.74
C LEU A 388 16.39 0.58 15.66
N SER A 389 15.23 0.12 15.18
CA SER A 389 14.37 -0.79 15.93
C SER A 389 15.02 -2.14 16.23
N SER A 390 15.91 -2.62 15.36
CA SER A 390 16.65 -3.89 15.53
C SER A 390 17.82 -3.75 16.51
N MET A 391 18.25 -2.52 16.82
CA MET A 391 19.32 -2.23 17.79
C MET A 391 18.81 -2.16 19.24
N ALA A 392 17.48 -2.11 19.45
CA ALA A 392 16.91 -2.21 20.77
C ALA A 392 17.20 -3.60 21.36
N PRO A 393 17.54 -3.73 22.67
CA PRO A 393 17.83 -5.04 23.25
C PRO A 393 16.64 -5.98 23.02
N ALA A 394 16.93 -7.21 22.62
CA ALA A 394 15.95 -8.24 22.28
C ALA A 394 15.15 -8.69 23.52
N LEU A 395 14.27 -7.81 23.99
CA LEU A 395 13.39 -8.08 25.14
C LEU A 395 12.17 -8.93 24.75
N LEU A 396 11.83 -8.99 23.46
CA LEU A 396 10.66 -9.68 22.96
C LEU A 396 11.03 -10.51 21.72
N SER A 397 10.58 -11.76 21.67
CA SER A 397 10.84 -12.69 20.56
C SER A 397 10.31 -12.22 19.19
N ASN A 398 9.42 -11.21 19.16
CA ASN A 398 8.77 -10.68 17.95
C ASN A 398 8.86 -9.14 17.88
N GLN A 399 9.99 -8.60 18.30
CA GLN A 399 10.19 -7.17 18.48
C GLN A 399 9.82 -6.34 17.24
N GLN A 400 10.22 -6.75 16.04
CA GLN A 400 9.91 -6.03 14.81
C GLN A 400 8.40 -5.92 14.56
N ALA A 401 7.65 -6.99 14.75
CA ALA A 401 6.20 -7.01 14.54
C ALA A 401 5.48 -6.14 15.58
N VAL A 402 5.90 -6.18 16.85
CA VAL A 402 5.35 -5.35 17.93
C VAL A 402 5.61 -3.87 17.69
N LEU A 403 6.83 -3.51 17.29
CA LEU A 403 7.20 -2.12 16.99
C LEU A 403 6.43 -1.60 15.77
N ALA A 404 6.27 -2.44 14.73
CA ALA A 404 5.48 -2.08 13.57
C ALA A 404 4.00 -1.86 13.92
N ALA A 405 3.40 -2.76 14.70
CA ALA A 405 2.03 -2.57 15.20
C ALA A 405 1.89 -1.29 16.04
N GLY A 406 2.85 -1.01 16.92
CA GLY A 406 2.93 0.23 17.68
C GLY A 406 3.03 1.47 16.80
N ALA A 407 3.89 1.44 15.77
CA ALA A 407 4.03 2.52 14.81
C ALA A 407 2.69 2.82 14.09
N ALA A 408 1.99 1.79 13.66
CA ALA A 408 0.69 1.95 13.00
C ALA A 408 -0.36 2.59 13.93
N LEU A 409 -0.39 2.20 15.20
CA LEU A 409 -1.28 2.80 16.20
C LEU A 409 -0.91 4.27 16.50
N LEU A 410 0.38 4.60 16.58
CA LEU A 410 0.84 5.98 16.74
C LEU A 410 0.40 6.86 15.57
N LEU A 411 0.52 6.37 14.33
CA LEU A 411 0.00 7.07 13.16
C LEU A 411 -1.51 7.26 13.24
N PHE A 412 -2.24 6.23 13.65
CA PHE A 412 -3.68 6.29 13.77
C PHE A 412 -4.13 7.34 14.80
N ILE A 413 -3.51 7.34 15.96
CA ILE A 413 -3.75 8.34 17.01
C ILE A 413 -3.45 9.75 16.49
N SER A 414 -2.38 9.91 15.70
CA SER A 414 -2.02 11.20 15.10
C SER A 414 -3.10 11.78 14.21
N PHE A 415 -3.85 10.95 13.49
CA PHE A 415 -5.00 11.40 12.70
C PHE A 415 -6.09 12.01 13.57
N GLY A 416 -6.35 11.47 14.77
CA GLY A 416 -7.30 12.02 15.73
C GLY A 416 -6.90 13.41 16.25
N PHE A 417 -5.61 13.67 16.41
CA PHE A 417 -5.08 14.96 16.87
C PHE A 417 -4.80 15.96 15.74
N PHE A 418 -4.87 15.53 14.49
CA PHE A 418 -4.57 16.41 13.36
C PHE A 418 -5.58 17.57 13.30
N PRO A 419 -5.13 18.84 13.29
CA PRO A 419 -6.02 19.99 13.39
C PRO A 419 -7.02 20.04 12.23
N THR A 420 -8.27 20.38 12.54
CA THR A 420 -9.23 20.77 11.51
C THR A 420 -8.73 22.05 10.87
N VAL A 421 -8.52 22.04 9.56
CA VAL A 421 -8.17 23.25 8.82
C VAL A 421 -9.38 24.17 8.87
N SER A 422 -9.41 25.06 9.87
CA SER A 422 -10.25 26.23 9.81
C SER A 422 -9.73 27.09 8.67
N ASN A 423 -10.45 27.14 7.56
CA ASN A 423 -10.19 27.89 6.34
C ASN A 423 -8.75 28.45 6.24
N PRO A 424 -7.85 27.86 5.47
CA PRO A 424 -6.66 28.60 5.11
C PRO A 424 -7.19 29.81 4.32
N ALA A 425 -7.21 30.96 4.94
CA ALA A 425 -7.28 32.20 4.19
C ALA A 425 -6.17 32.08 3.15
N ILE A 426 -6.56 31.87 1.90
CA ILE A 426 -5.67 31.93 0.75
C ILE A 426 -5.31 33.41 0.59
N SER A 427 -4.54 33.91 1.59
CA SER A 427 -3.94 35.22 1.53
C SER A 427 -2.63 35.07 0.74
N GLY A 428 -2.71 35.37 -0.56
CA GLY A 428 -1.53 35.78 -1.29
C GLY A 428 -0.96 34.84 -2.34
N VAL A 429 -1.78 34.20 -3.17
CA VAL A 429 -1.32 33.93 -4.54
C VAL A 429 -1.89 35.04 -5.42
N LYS A 430 -1.12 36.13 -5.54
CA LYS A 430 -1.30 37.08 -6.65
C LYS A 430 -1.01 36.31 -7.94
N SER A 431 -1.99 36.30 -8.83
CA SER A 431 -1.96 35.83 -10.21
C SER A 431 -0.74 36.37 -10.99
#